data_465f6117f568e7026ee2394d5775f396
#
_entry.id   465f6117f568e7026ee2394d5775f396
#
_cell.length_a   1.000
_cell.length_b   1.000
_cell.length_c   1.000
_cell.angle_alpha   90.00
_cell.angle_beta   90.00
_cell.angle_gamma   90.00
#
_symmetry.space_group_name_H-M   'P 1'
#
loop_
_entity.id
_entity.type
_entity.pdbx_description
1 polymer ?
#
loop_
_entity_poly.entity_id
_entity_poly.type
_entity_poly.pdbx_seq_one_letter_code
_entity_poly.pdbx_strand_id
1 'polypeptide(L)'
;MNVARTVRDYARAGVAGIQLEDQVHPKKCGHMENKAIVPLAEATLRIRVARDTTADVAIVARTDAIATDGLDEALRRADTFLAAGADVLFIEAPTSTDELETIATRFVGVPLVANLVEDGKTPLPAIDVLGELGFALVLRPVSALLRVTETLRAVYRELAQGGAPDPDAQRVRFDEFNRLAGLDEIDAYVDQLSGAQE
;
A
#
# COMPACT_ATOMS: atom_id res chain seq x y z
N MET A 1 -5.50 15.62 18.33
CA MET A 1 -4.22 16.36 18.17
C MET A 1 -3.21 15.63 17.31
N ASN A 2 -2.98 14.33 17.47
CA ASN A 2 -1.97 13.60 16.68
C ASN A 2 -2.24 13.57 15.18
N VAL A 3 -3.49 13.35 14.74
CA VAL A 3 -3.85 13.36 13.30
C VAL A 3 -3.47 14.69 12.66
N ALA A 4 -3.91 15.81 13.21
CA ALA A 4 -3.60 17.14 12.66
C ALA A 4 -2.09 17.41 12.55
N ARG A 5 -1.30 16.99 13.56
CA ARG A 5 0.16 17.14 13.54
C ARG A 5 0.77 16.30 12.41
N THR A 6 0.44 15.01 12.36
CA THR A 6 0.97 14.08 11.34
C THR A 6 0.62 14.56 9.93
N VAL A 7 -0.64 14.91 9.68
CA VAL A 7 -1.09 15.43 8.38
C VAL A 7 -0.32 16.68 7.97
N ARG A 8 -0.13 17.61 8.89
CA ARG A 8 0.64 18.84 8.62
C ARG A 8 2.10 18.57 8.30
N ASP A 9 2.72 17.65 9.04
CA ASP A 9 4.13 17.31 8.84
C ASP A 9 4.33 16.60 7.49
N TYR A 10 3.43 15.71 7.11
CA TYR A 10 3.45 15.02 5.82
C TYR A 10 3.15 15.96 4.65
N ALA A 11 2.18 16.87 4.80
CA ALA A 11 1.89 17.90 3.81
C ALA A 11 3.13 18.80 3.56
N ARG A 12 3.84 19.20 4.62
CA ARG A 12 5.10 19.96 4.49
C ARG A 12 6.20 19.18 3.81
N ALA A 13 6.22 17.86 3.96
CA ALA A 13 7.17 16.98 3.27
C ALA A 13 6.81 16.75 1.80
N GLY A 14 5.67 17.25 1.31
CA GLY A 14 5.27 17.20 -0.09
C GLY A 14 4.62 15.88 -0.51
N VAL A 15 3.99 15.12 0.40
CA VAL A 15 3.25 13.92 0.03
C VAL A 15 1.98 14.27 -0.74
N ALA A 16 1.63 13.46 -1.74
CA ALA A 16 0.42 13.65 -2.53
C ALA A 16 -0.85 13.15 -1.83
N GLY A 17 -0.73 12.18 -0.93
CA GLY A 17 -1.87 11.60 -0.20
C GLY A 17 -1.47 10.96 1.11
N ILE A 18 -2.44 10.84 2.03
CA ILE A 18 -2.28 10.23 3.34
C ILE A 18 -3.42 9.25 3.58
N GLN A 19 -3.08 8.04 4.00
CA GLN A 19 -4.06 7.03 4.38
C GLN A 19 -4.28 7.04 5.89
N LEU A 20 -5.57 7.01 6.29
CA LEU A 20 -6.03 6.84 7.66
C LEU A 20 -6.94 5.63 7.74
N GLU A 21 -6.69 4.76 8.71
CA GLU A 21 -7.49 3.56 8.92
C GLU A 21 -8.24 3.59 10.26
N ASP A 22 -9.33 2.83 10.34
CA ASP A 22 -10.21 2.77 11.50
C ASP A 22 -9.88 1.65 12.50
N GLN A 23 -8.74 0.98 12.36
CA GLN A 23 -8.34 -0.03 13.33
C GLN A 23 -8.00 0.55 14.71
N VAL A 24 -8.27 -0.25 15.74
CA VAL A 24 -7.78 -0.03 17.11
C VAL A 24 -6.27 -0.32 17.14
N HIS A 25 -5.53 0.49 17.87
CA HIS A 25 -4.08 0.28 18.04
C HIS A 25 -3.78 -0.74 19.16
N PRO A 26 -2.79 -1.64 19.02
CA PRO A 26 -1.93 -1.82 17.86
C PRO A 26 -2.65 -2.51 16.70
N LYS A 27 -2.49 -1.95 15.52
CA LYS A 27 -3.14 -2.44 14.31
C LYS A 27 -2.53 -3.77 13.82
N LYS A 28 -3.32 -4.54 13.04
CA LYS A 28 -2.88 -5.76 12.37
C LYS A 28 -2.98 -5.61 10.86
N CYS A 29 -2.33 -6.52 10.11
CA CYS A 29 -2.54 -6.60 8.67
C CYS A 29 -4.02 -6.84 8.34
N GLY A 30 -4.55 -6.20 7.30
CA GLY A 30 -5.94 -6.31 6.86
C GLY A 30 -6.40 -7.73 6.57
N HIS A 31 -5.50 -8.61 6.15
CA HIS A 31 -5.78 -10.03 5.88
C HIS A 31 -5.61 -10.95 7.10
N MET A 32 -5.20 -10.42 8.26
CA MET A 32 -5.08 -11.20 9.52
C MET A 32 -6.39 -11.21 10.31
N GLU A 33 -6.50 -12.21 11.21
CA GLU A 33 -7.63 -12.37 12.09
C GLU A 33 -7.56 -11.50 13.37
N ASN A 34 -8.69 -11.44 14.10
CA ASN A 34 -8.78 -10.77 15.41
C ASN A 34 -8.39 -9.29 15.37
N LYS A 35 -8.84 -8.59 14.34
CA LYS A 35 -8.82 -7.14 14.28
C LYS A 35 -9.94 -6.54 15.12
N ALA A 36 -9.79 -5.29 15.50
CA ALA A 36 -10.85 -4.48 16.08
C ALA A 36 -10.82 -3.09 15.44
N ILE A 37 -11.97 -2.48 15.26
CA ILE A 37 -12.13 -1.15 14.71
C ILE A 37 -12.66 -0.19 15.76
N VAL A 38 -12.30 1.08 15.62
CA VAL A 38 -12.81 2.13 16.52
C VAL A 38 -14.26 2.46 16.19
N PRO A 39 -15.03 3.05 17.13
CA PRO A 39 -16.38 3.53 16.84
C PRO A 39 -16.40 4.45 15.61
N LEU A 40 -17.46 4.36 14.81
CA LEU A 40 -17.58 5.16 13.57
C LEU A 40 -17.38 6.67 13.82
N ALA A 41 -17.94 7.19 14.92
CA ALA A 41 -17.79 8.61 15.26
C ALA A 41 -16.32 9.03 15.43
N GLU A 42 -15.49 8.17 16.02
CA GLU A 42 -14.06 8.41 16.19
C GLU A 42 -13.32 8.35 14.84
N ALA A 43 -13.58 7.31 14.03
CA ALA A 43 -12.99 7.19 12.69
C ALA A 43 -13.35 8.40 11.82
N THR A 44 -14.62 8.79 11.80
CA THR A 44 -15.11 9.97 11.08
C THR A 44 -14.43 11.26 11.53
N LEU A 45 -14.26 11.43 12.85
CA LEU A 45 -13.57 12.58 13.40
C LEU A 45 -12.11 12.65 12.92
N ARG A 46 -11.42 11.52 12.82
CA ARG A 46 -10.04 11.46 12.32
C ARG A 46 -9.97 11.95 10.87
N ILE A 47 -10.90 11.52 9.99
CA ILE A 47 -10.97 11.97 8.59
C ILE A 47 -11.25 13.46 8.50
N ARG A 48 -12.26 13.96 9.25
CA ARG A 48 -12.58 15.39 9.29
C ARG A 48 -11.40 16.25 9.74
N VAL A 49 -10.72 15.86 10.81
CA VAL A 49 -9.52 16.56 11.30
C VAL A 49 -8.41 16.57 10.25
N ALA A 50 -8.22 15.47 9.51
CA ALA A 50 -7.25 15.42 8.42
C ALA A 50 -7.61 16.44 7.33
N ARG A 51 -8.87 16.45 6.87
CA ARG A 51 -9.37 17.37 5.84
C ARG A 51 -9.26 18.83 6.30
N ASP A 52 -9.65 19.15 7.53
CA ASP A 52 -9.57 20.51 8.09
C ASP A 52 -8.10 21.00 8.23
N THR A 53 -7.14 20.08 8.27
CA THR A 53 -5.72 20.41 8.42
C THR A 53 -5.05 20.77 7.09
N THR A 54 -5.47 20.20 5.98
CA THR A 54 -4.91 20.45 4.64
C THR A 54 -5.95 20.28 3.55
N ALA A 55 -5.88 21.15 2.53
CA ALA A 55 -6.66 21.02 1.30
C ALA A 55 -5.86 20.33 0.17
N ASP A 56 -4.53 20.35 0.26
CA ASP A 56 -3.62 20.02 -0.85
C ASP A 56 -3.20 18.55 -0.89
N VAL A 57 -3.59 17.75 0.13
CA VAL A 57 -3.22 16.35 0.25
C VAL A 57 -4.47 15.48 0.14
N ALA A 58 -4.45 14.46 -0.71
CA ALA A 58 -5.55 13.52 -0.83
C ALA A 58 -5.70 12.70 0.46
N ILE A 59 -6.93 12.59 0.96
CA ILE A 59 -7.25 11.79 2.14
C ILE A 59 -7.82 10.45 1.69
N VAL A 60 -7.05 9.39 1.90
CA VAL A 60 -7.46 8.01 1.67
C VAL A 60 -8.06 7.47 2.97
N ALA A 61 -9.36 7.23 2.98
CA ALA A 61 -10.05 6.67 4.13
C ALA A 61 -10.18 5.16 4.00
N ARG A 62 -9.51 4.44 4.92
CA ARG A 62 -9.55 2.99 4.97
C ARG A 62 -10.44 2.50 6.09
N THR A 63 -11.28 1.51 5.77
CA THR A 63 -12.03 0.72 6.76
C THR A 63 -11.67 -0.75 6.69
N ASP A 64 -11.48 -1.35 7.84
CA ASP A 64 -11.28 -2.79 8.02
C ASP A 64 -12.56 -3.51 8.49
N ALA A 65 -13.72 -2.86 8.36
CA ALA A 65 -15.01 -3.31 8.87
C ALA A 65 -15.51 -4.61 8.24
N ILE A 66 -15.15 -4.95 6.99
CA ILE A 66 -15.57 -6.24 6.40
C ILE A 66 -15.22 -7.42 7.32
N ALA A 67 -14.02 -7.41 7.87
CA ALA A 67 -13.53 -8.53 8.69
C ALA A 67 -14.08 -8.56 10.11
N THR A 68 -14.70 -7.48 10.59
CA THR A 68 -15.25 -7.37 11.96
C THR A 68 -16.77 -7.37 11.99
N ASP A 69 -17.41 -6.62 11.09
CA ASP A 69 -18.84 -6.32 11.12
C ASP A 69 -19.54 -6.56 9.76
N GLY A 70 -18.79 -6.99 8.74
CA GLY A 70 -19.29 -7.31 7.41
C GLY A 70 -19.36 -6.15 6.42
N LEU A 71 -19.75 -6.47 5.19
CA LEU A 71 -19.74 -5.55 4.05
C LEU A 71 -20.65 -4.34 4.28
N ASP A 72 -21.86 -4.53 4.79
CA ASP A 72 -22.84 -3.45 4.98
C ASP A 72 -22.31 -2.36 5.92
N GLU A 73 -21.63 -2.76 7.00
CA GLU A 73 -20.99 -1.79 7.90
C GLU A 73 -19.81 -1.09 7.23
N ALA A 74 -19.01 -1.80 6.43
CA ALA A 74 -17.93 -1.19 5.68
C ALA A 74 -18.43 -0.15 4.68
N LEU A 75 -19.51 -0.43 3.96
CA LEU A 75 -20.15 0.52 3.03
C LEU A 75 -20.69 1.74 3.78
N ARG A 76 -21.36 1.53 4.90
CA ARG A 76 -21.87 2.62 5.75
C ARG A 76 -20.76 3.53 6.28
N ARG A 77 -19.63 2.96 6.67
CA ARG A 77 -18.44 3.72 7.09
C ARG A 77 -17.87 4.52 5.94
N ALA A 78 -17.73 3.91 4.78
CA ALA A 78 -17.21 4.55 3.59
C ALA A 78 -18.06 5.78 3.17
N ASP A 79 -19.39 5.66 3.16
CA ASP A 79 -20.31 6.80 2.94
C ASP A 79 -20.03 7.94 3.93
N THR A 80 -19.87 7.59 5.22
CA THR A 80 -19.63 8.58 6.28
C THR A 80 -18.25 9.24 6.14
N PHE A 81 -17.25 8.51 5.68
CA PHE A 81 -15.90 9.05 5.44
C PHE A 81 -15.88 10.01 4.25
N LEU A 82 -16.61 9.72 3.17
CA LEU A 82 -16.80 10.68 2.06
C LEU A 82 -17.46 11.97 2.54
N ALA A 83 -18.53 11.85 3.33
CA ALA A 83 -19.20 13.02 3.91
C ALA A 83 -18.30 13.81 4.88
N ALA A 84 -17.28 13.17 5.44
CA ALA A 84 -16.27 13.81 6.32
C ALA A 84 -15.08 14.41 5.54
N GLY A 85 -15.02 14.26 4.21
CA GLY A 85 -14.01 14.86 3.35
C GLY A 85 -12.90 13.92 2.88
N ALA A 86 -13.13 12.59 2.87
CA ALA A 86 -12.24 11.66 2.19
C ALA A 86 -12.32 11.86 0.68
N ASP A 87 -11.19 11.77 -0.02
CA ASP A 87 -11.09 11.85 -1.48
C ASP A 87 -11.06 10.46 -2.13
N VAL A 88 -10.55 9.47 -1.42
CA VAL A 88 -10.33 8.10 -1.89
C VAL A 88 -10.82 7.12 -0.83
N LEU A 89 -11.47 6.05 -1.27
CA LEU A 89 -11.90 4.99 -0.37
C LEU A 89 -11.04 3.74 -0.50
N PHE A 90 -10.75 3.15 0.65
CA PHE A 90 -10.07 1.88 0.75
C PHE A 90 -10.86 0.94 1.68
N ILE A 91 -11.65 0.06 1.08
CA ILE A 91 -12.43 -0.94 1.81
C ILE A 91 -11.62 -2.24 1.80
N GLU A 92 -11.08 -2.60 2.96
CA GLU A 92 -10.09 -3.66 3.10
C GLU A 92 -10.69 -5.05 3.11
N ALA A 93 -10.02 -5.94 2.38
CA ALA A 93 -10.23 -7.39 2.38
C ALA A 93 -11.65 -7.83 1.98
N PRO A 94 -12.23 -7.36 0.87
CA PRO A 94 -13.38 -8.02 0.29
C PRO A 94 -13.02 -9.49 -0.03
N THR A 95 -13.97 -10.40 0.19
CA THR A 95 -13.73 -11.85 0.17
C THR A 95 -14.23 -12.53 -1.09
N SER A 96 -14.91 -11.79 -1.97
CA SER A 96 -15.42 -12.30 -3.24
C SER A 96 -15.38 -11.23 -4.34
N THR A 97 -15.52 -11.66 -5.58
CA THR A 97 -15.68 -10.75 -6.73
C THR A 97 -16.97 -9.96 -6.61
N ASP A 98 -18.05 -10.57 -6.12
CA ASP A 98 -19.35 -9.90 -5.92
C ASP A 98 -19.25 -8.76 -4.91
N GLU A 99 -18.42 -8.90 -3.87
CA GLU A 99 -18.15 -7.81 -2.92
C GLU A 99 -17.36 -6.67 -3.58
N LEU A 100 -16.37 -6.99 -4.44
CA LEU A 100 -15.65 -5.98 -5.22
C LEU A 100 -16.59 -5.20 -6.16
N GLU A 101 -17.47 -5.91 -6.87
CA GLU A 101 -18.48 -5.31 -7.75
C GLU A 101 -19.50 -4.47 -6.97
N THR A 102 -19.91 -4.93 -5.80
CA THR A 102 -20.83 -4.20 -4.92
C THR A 102 -20.22 -2.88 -4.45
N ILE A 103 -18.94 -2.93 -4.02
CA ILE A 103 -18.18 -1.74 -3.63
C ILE A 103 -18.07 -0.75 -4.81
N ALA A 104 -17.66 -1.25 -5.97
CA ALA A 104 -17.47 -0.46 -7.18
C ALA A 104 -18.79 0.22 -7.62
N THR A 105 -19.88 -0.53 -7.61
CA THR A 105 -21.22 -0.04 -7.97
C THR A 105 -21.73 1.01 -6.97
N ARG A 106 -21.48 0.80 -5.67
CA ARG A 106 -21.90 1.74 -4.63
C ARG A 106 -21.20 3.09 -4.73
N PHE A 107 -19.92 3.10 -5.11
CA PHE A 107 -19.09 4.30 -5.12
C PHE A 107 -18.65 4.72 -6.52
N VAL A 108 -19.55 4.63 -7.50
CA VAL A 108 -19.28 5.11 -8.87
C VAL A 108 -18.79 6.56 -8.85
N GLY A 109 -17.66 6.81 -9.51
CA GLY A 109 -17.03 8.13 -9.59
C GLY A 109 -16.16 8.52 -8.40
N VAL A 110 -16.06 7.67 -7.36
CA VAL A 110 -15.11 7.84 -6.27
C VAL A 110 -13.88 6.97 -6.54
N PRO A 111 -12.64 7.50 -6.46
CA PRO A 111 -11.45 6.68 -6.58
C PRO A 111 -11.39 5.60 -5.50
N LEU A 112 -11.19 4.34 -5.90
CA LEU A 112 -11.13 3.18 -5.03
C LEU A 112 -9.72 2.58 -5.00
N VAL A 113 -9.32 2.02 -3.85
CA VAL A 113 -8.08 1.26 -3.68
C VAL A 113 -8.42 -0.22 -3.54
N ALA A 114 -7.77 -1.06 -4.37
CA ALA A 114 -7.76 -2.51 -4.20
C ALA A 114 -6.42 -2.97 -3.61
N ASN A 115 -6.47 -3.85 -2.61
CA ASN A 115 -5.28 -4.44 -1.98
C ASN A 115 -5.22 -5.93 -2.26
N LEU A 116 -4.32 -6.32 -3.15
CA LEU A 116 -4.16 -7.69 -3.62
C LEU A 116 -2.96 -8.35 -2.92
N VAL A 117 -3.27 -9.17 -1.92
CA VAL A 117 -2.27 -9.91 -1.14
C VAL A 117 -2.32 -11.36 -1.54
N GLU A 118 -1.19 -11.90 -2.01
CA GLU A 118 -1.05 -13.33 -2.31
C GLU A 118 -1.34 -14.16 -1.04
N ASP A 119 -2.10 -15.24 -1.19
CA ASP A 119 -2.60 -16.08 -0.09
C ASP A 119 -3.48 -15.33 0.93
N GLY A 120 -3.95 -14.13 0.56
CA GLY A 120 -4.86 -13.32 1.36
C GLY A 120 -6.33 -13.70 1.19
N LYS A 121 -7.23 -12.85 1.71
CA LYS A 121 -8.69 -13.08 1.68
C LYS A 121 -9.34 -12.60 0.39
N THR A 122 -8.77 -11.57 -0.23
CA THR A 122 -9.32 -10.94 -1.45
C THR A 122 -8.96 -11.75 -2.68
N PRO A 123 -9.91 -12.02 -3.59
CA PRO A 123 -9.61 -12.54 -4.92
C PRO A 123 -8.58 -11.67 -5.64
N LEU A 124 -7.79 -12.28 -6.52
CA LEU A 124 -6.75 -11.61 -7.29
C LEU A 124 -7.18 -11.45 -8.77
N PRO A 125 -8.16 -10.59 -9.08
CA PRO A 125 -8.56 -10.35 -10.46
C PRO A 125 -7.42 -9.67 -11.23
N ALA A 126 -7.50 -9.72 -12.56
CA ALA A 126 -6.58 -8.99 -13.41
C ALA A 126 -6.73 -7.46 -13.20
N ILE A 127 -5.66 -6.70 -13.43
CA ILE A 127 -5.65 -5.25 -13.16
C ILE A 127 -6.63 -4.49 -14.07
N ASP A 128 -6.77 -4.92 -15.32
CA ASP A 128 -7.73 -4.38 -16.28
C ASP A 128 -9.18 -4.54 -15.79
N VAL A 129 -9.54 -5.70 -15.24
CA VAL A 129 -10.87 -5.93 -14.64
C VAL A 129 -11.12 -4.97 -13.48
N LEU A 130 -10.14 -4.74 -12.61
CA LEU A 130 -10.27 -3.75 -11.53
C LEU A 130 -10.41 -2.32 -12.06
N GLY A 131 -9.68 -1.99 -13.14
CA GLY A 131 -9.80 -0.69 -13.82
C GLY A 131 -11.20 -0.48 -14.40
N GLU A 132 -11.80 -1.49 -15.05
CA GLU A 132 -13.17 -1.45 -15.56
C GLU A 132 -14.21 -1.29 -14.45
N LEU A 133 -13.96 -1.87 -13.28
CA LEU A 133 -14.79 -1.68 -12.08
C LEU A 133 -14.61 -0.28 -11.45
N GLY A 134 -13.60 0.50 -11.83
CA GLY A 134 -13.37 1.84 -11.29
C GLY A 134 -12.34 1.91 -10.13
N PHE A 135 -11.58 0.85 -9.89
CA PHE A 135 -10.47 0.93 -8.95
C PHE A 135 -9.32 1.74 -9.56
N ALA A 136 -8.97 2.83 -8.91
CA ALA A 136 -7.95 3.78 -9.40
C ALA A 136 -6.53 3.42 -8.95
N LEU A 137 -6.40 2.65 -7.87
CA LEU A 137 -5.12 2.24 -7.30
C LEU A 137 -5.16 0.76 -6.90
N VAL A 138 -4.16 -0.01 -7.35
CA VAL A 138 -3.99 -1.41 -6.99
C VAL A 138 -2.68 -1.59 -6.23
N LEU A 139 -2.77 -2.08 -5.00
CA LEU A 139 -1.62 -2.39 -4.17
C LEU A 139 -1.27 -3.88 -4.27
N ARG A 140 0.00 -4.20 -4.38
CA ARG A 140 0.59 -5.54 -4.24
C ARG A 140 1.69 -5.51 -3.19
N PRO A 141 1.32 -5.41 -1.90
CA PRO A 141 2.23 -4.99 -0.84
C PRO A 141 3.30 -6.03 -0.49
N VAL A 142 3.06 -7.29 -0.77
CA VAL A 142 3.95 -8.39 -0.37
C VAL A 142 4.55 -9.18 -1.54
N SER A 143 4.13 -8.95 -2.78
CA SER A 143 4.57 -9.73 -3.96
C SER A 143 6.10 -9.77 -4.10
N ALA A 144 6.76 -8.63 -4.00
CA ALA A 144 8.22 -8.56 -4.06
C ALA A 144 8.87 -9.19 -2.81
N LEU A 145 8.33 -8.90 -1.63
CA LEU A 145 8.85 -9.41 -0.36
C LEU A 145 8.82 -10.94 -0.30
N LEU A 146 7.70 -11.56 -0.70
CA LEU A 146 7.57 -13.02 -0.70
C LEU A 146 8.58 -13.67 -1.66
N ARG A 147 8.77 -13.10 -2.86
CA ARG A 147 9.74 -13.60 -3.85
C ARG A 147 11.18 -13.43 -3.37
N VAL A 148 11.54 -12.25 -2.86
CA VAL A 148 12.87 -12.00 -2.30
C VAL A 148 13.16 -12.94 -1.13
N THR A 149 12.18 -13.17 -0.26
CA THR A 149 12.33 -14.11 0.86
C THR A 149 12.67 -15.52 0.39
N GLU A 150 11.97 -16.06 -0.61
CA GLU A 150 12.26 -17.40 -1.12
C GLU A 150 13.63 -17.46 -1.82
N THR A 151 13.95 -16.43 -2.61
CA THR A 151 15.28 -16.34 -3.25
C THR A 151 16.40 -16.33 -2.21
N LEU A 152 16.28 -15.51 -1.17
CA LEU A 152 17.29 -15.44 -0.11
C LEU A 152 17.41 -16.76 0.67
N ARG A 153 16.26 -17.42 0.94
CA ARG A 153 16.27 -18.75 1.59
C ARG A 153 17.00 -19.79 0.76
N ALA A 154 16.82 -19.79 -0.57
CA ALA A 154 17.53 -20.69 -1.48
C ALA A 154 19.03 -20.42 -1.43
N VAL A 155 19.46 -19.16 -1.61
CA VAL A 155 20.87 -18.77 -1.60
C VAL A 155 21.54 -19.12 -0.27
N TYR A 156 20.94 -18.81 0.87
CA TYR A 156 21.53 -19.12 2.16
C TYR A 156 21.58 -20.64 2.46
N ARG A 157 20.65 -21.42 1.92
CA ARG A 157 20.71 -22.89 2.00
C ARG A 157 21.88 -23.43 1.20
N GLU A 158 22.11 -22.94 -0.01
CA GLU A 158 23.27 -23.33 -0.85
C GLU A 158 24.60 -22.99 -0.16
N LEU A 159 24.72 -21.77 0.36
CA LEU A 159 25.91 -21.30 1.10
C LEU A 159 26.18 -22.16 2.36
N ALA A 160 25.15 -22.52 3.10
CA ALA A 160 25.28 -23.36 4.31
C ALA A 160 25.72 -24.80 3.98
N GLN A 161 25.44 -25.29 2.79
CA GLN A 161 25.88 -26.61 2.31
C GLN A 161 27.30 -26.59 1.72
N GLY A 162 27.95 -25.42 1.63
CA GLY A 162 29.30 -25.27 1.07
C GLY A 162 29.40 -25.56 -0.42
N GLY A 163 28.27 -25.55 -1.14
CA GLY A 163 28.20 -25.77 -2.56
C GLY A 163 28.76 -24.62 -3.39
N ALA A 164 29.19 -24.89 -4.61
CA ALA A 164 29.45 -23.86 -5.60
C ALA A 164 28.11 -23.19 -6.00
N PRO A 165 28.11 -21.88 -6.32
CA PRO A 165 26.91 -21.23 -6.82
C PRO A 165 26.34 -21.97 -8.03
N ASP A 166 25.01 -22.18 -8.03
CA ASP A 166 24.31 -22.76 -9.18
C ASP A 166 24.51 -21.86 -10.42
N PRO A 167 25.14 -22.35 -11.50
CA PRO A 167 25.37 -21.56 -12.70
C PRO A 167 24.05 -21.19 -13.43
N ASP A 168 23.00 -22.00 -13.24
CA ASP A 168 21.70 -21.83 -13.87
C ASP A 168 20.72 -20.99 -13.00
N ALA A 169 21.12 -20.61 -11.79
CA ALA A 169 20.30 -19.79 -10.92
C ALA A 169 19.99 -18.44 -11.59
N GLN A 170 18.70 -18.09 -11.59
CA GLN A 170 18.28 -16.77 -12.04
C GLN A 170 18.86 -15.68 -11.13
N ARG A 171 19.77 -14.90 -11.66
CA ARG A 171 20.39 -13.78 -10.97
C ARG A 171 20.67 -12.64 -11.90
N VAL A 172 20.71 -11.44 -11.34
CA VAL A 172 21.23 -10.25 -12.04
C VAL A 172 22.74 -10.44 -12.29
N ARG A 173 23.23 -10.06 -13.44
CA ARG A 173 24.66 -10.05 -13.74
C ARG A 173 25.36 -8.97 -12.89
N PHE A 174 26.63 -9.18 -12.58
CA PHE A 174 27.37 -8.25 -11.74
C PHE A 174 27.51 -6.85 -12.36
N ASP A 175 27.71 -6.78 -13.67
CA ASP A 175 27.77 -5.53 -14.42
C ASP A 175 26.41 -4.80 -14.46
N GLU A 176 25.32 -5.53 -14.58
CA GLU A 176 23.97 -5.00 -14.49
C GLU A 176 23.64 -4.51 -13.07
N PHE A 177 24.02 -5.27 -12.04
CA PHE A 177 23.83 -4.86 -10.65
C PHE A 177 24.56 -3.54 -10.35
N ASN A 178 25.81 -3.39 -10.83
CA ASN A 178 26.59 -2.16 -10.65
C ASN A 178 25.89 -0.94 -11.28
N ARG A 179 25.34 -1.09 -12.49
CA ARG A 179 24.54 -0.03 -13.12
C ARG A 179 23.27 0.31 -12.32
N LEU A 180 22.54 -0.70 -11.86
CA LEU A 180 21.36 -0.49 -11.02
C LEU A 180 21.70 0.18 -9.67
N ALA A 181 22.90 -0.06 -9.14
CA ALA A 181 23.40 0.58 -7.92
C ALA A 181 23.96 2.01 -8.16
N GLY A 182 23.96 2.49 -9.41
CA GLY A 182 24.41 3.84 -9.76
C GLY A 182 25.94 3.99 -9.88
N LEU A 183 26.69 2.92 -10.17
CA LEU A 183 28.16 3.01 -10.30
C LEU A 183 28.58 3.98 -11.39
N ASP A 184 27.92 3.96 -12.56
CA ASP A 184 28.24 4.85 -13.68
C ASP A 184 28.07 6.34 -13.29
N GLU A 185 27.09 6.67 -12.46
CA GLU A 185 26.85 8.03 -11.95
C GLU A 185 27.93 8.45 -10.95
N ILE A 186 28.36 7.52 -10.10
CA ILE A 186 29.45 7.74 -9.12
C ILE A 186 30.76 7.97 -9.87
N ASP A 187 31.10 7.14 -10.85
CA ASP A 187 32.31 7.25 -11.66
C ASP A 187 32.34 8.59 -12.41
N ALA A 188 31.24 8.98 -13.06
CA ALA A 188 31.14 10.26 -13.75
C ALA A 188 31.32 11.45 -12.78
N TYR A 189 30.79 11.35 -11.55
CA TYR A 189 30.99 12.39 -10.53
C TYR A 189 32.45 12.48 -10.06
N VAL A 190 33.12 11.35 -9.87
CA VAL A 190 34.54 11.30 -9.50
C VAL A 190 35.42 11.89 -10.59
N ASP A 191 35.14 11.57 -11.87
CA ASP A 191 35.89 12.12 -13.04
C ASP A 191 35.71 13.64 -13.10
N GLN A 192 34.51 14.16 -12.89
CA GLN A 192 34.25 15.60 -12.85
C GLN A 192 35.06 16.30 -11.74
N LEU A 193 35.15 15.71 -10.56
CA LEU A 193 35.92 16.26 -9.45
C LEU A 193 37.43 16.23 -9.72
N SER A 194 37.91 15.16 -10.37
CA SER A 194 39.33 14.98 -10.72
C SER A 194 39.76 15.94 -11.82
N GLY A 195 38.93 16.16 -12.85
CA GLY A 195 39.22 17.11 -13.95
C GLY A 195 39.10 18.59 -13.55
N ALA A 196 38.49 18.92 -12.43
CA ALA A 196 38.41 20.27 -11.88
C ALA A 196 39.66 20.70 -11.10
N GLN A 197 40.68 19.82 -10.95
CA GLN A 197 41.94 20.10 -10.23
C GLN A 197 43.11 20.37 -11.17
N GLU A 198 42.94 20.36 -12.50
CA GLU A 198 43.89 20.82 -13.51
C GLU A 198 43.52 22.26 -14.00
#